data_fe6fcd439c0bcba52f8026326026622b
#
_entry.id   fe6fcd439c0bcba52f8026326026622b
#
_cell.length_a   1.000
_cell.length_b   1.000
_cell.length_c   1.000
_cell.angle_alpha   90.00
_cell.angle_beta   90.00
_cell.angle_gamma   90.00
#
_symmetry.space_group_name_H-M   'P 1'
#
loop_
_entity.id
_entity.type
_entity.pdbx_description
1 polymer ?
#
loop_
_entity_poly.entity_id
_entity_poly.type
_entity_poly.pdbx_seq_one_letter_code
_entity_poly.pdbx_strand_id
1 'polypeptide(L)'
;ASMTPRSMVKDIESFGIKIIACGDLNQLPPVGDDPGYLVSGKVHRLTQIMRQAEESGIVYLADRAIKGLPIQYGFYNNAVVIPEDELTDKLSLQSDIILCCKNKTREIINKYIREDILKINTQYPTFNEPLICRKNNWSIESNGINLVNGLRGVVRNYPDITSIKDNMK
;
A
#
# COMPACT_ATOMS: atom_id res chain seq x y z
N ALA A 1 -9.55 -10.35 6.44
CA ALA A 1 -11.05 -10.29 6.44
C ALA A 1 -11.59 -8.85 6.45
N SER A 2 -10.80 -7.83 6.87
CA SER A 2 -11.25 -6.42 6.94
C SER A 2 -11.75 -5.86 5.60
N MET A 3 -11.18 -6.29 4.48
CA MET A 3 -11.55 -5.86 3.13
C MET A 3 -12.46 -6.87 2.39
N THR A 4 -12.97 -7.89 3.07
CA THR A 4 -13.85 -8.90 2.44
C THR A 4 -15.30 -8.40 2.47
N PRO A 5 -15.92 -8.15 1.31
CA PRO A 5 -17.30 -7.66 1.24
C PRO A 5 -18.29 -8.72 1.73
N ARG A 6 -19.43 -8.26 2.21
CA ARG A 6 -20.49 -9.14 2.77
C ARG A 6 -21.04 -10.13 1.74
N SER A 7 -21.10 -9.73 0.48
CA SER A 7 -21.50 -10.61 -0.61
C SER A 7 -20.56 -11.82 -0.73
N MET A 8 -19.25 -11.58 -0.74
CA MET A 8 -18.25 -12.65 -0.82
C MET A 8 -18.26 -13.56 0.42
N VAL A 9 -18.58 -13.03 1.60
CA VAL A 9 -18.72 -13.85 2.83
C VAL A 9 -19.81 -14.89 2.67
N LYS A 10 -20.97 -14.51 2.12
CA LYS A 10 -22.07 -15.43 1.88
C LYS A 10 -21.68 -16.57 0.93
N ASP A 11 -20.91 -16.24 -0.12
CA ASP A 11 -20.43 -17.25 -1.07
C ASP A 11 -19.48 -18.24 -0.36
N ILE A 12 -18.57 -17.75 0.47
CA ILE A 12 -17.64 -18.60 1.23
C ILE A 12 -18.40 -19.50 2.23
N GLU A 13 -19.39 -18.95 2.93
CA GLU A 13 -20.22 -19.68 3.88
C GLU A 13 -21.07 -20.78 3.23
N SER A 14 -21.44 -20.59 1.95
CA SER A 14 -22.21 -21.57 1.20
C SER A 14 -21.51 -22.92 1.01
N PHE A 15 -20.17 -22.96 1.14
CA PHE A 15 -19.41 -24.21 1.08
C PHE A 15 -19.53 -25.07 2.35
N GLY A 16 -20.12 -24.56 3.44
CA GLY A 16 -20.37 -25.33 4.67
C GLY A 16 -19.09 -25.75 5.44
N ILE A 17 -17.95 -25.12 5.18
CA ILE A 17 -16.67 -25.42 5.82
C ILE A 17 -16.44 -24.53 7.04
N LYS A 18 -15.56 -24.98 7.95
CA LYS A 18 -15.13 -24.14 9.09
C LYS A 18 -14.24 -23.00 8.59
N ILE A 19 -14.54 -21.78 9.02
CA ILE A 19 -13.84 -20.57 8.60
C ILE A 19 -13.19 -19.92 9.82
N ILE A 20 -11.92 -19.53 9.67
CA ILE A 20 -11.23 -18.65 10.61
C ILE A 20 -10.95 -17.35 9.88
N ALA A 21 -11.61 -16.27 10.30
CA ALA A 21 -11.46 -14.97 9.70
C ALA A 21 -10.46 -14.12 10.51
N CYS A 22 -9.31 -13.80 9.93
CA CYS A 22 -8.31 -12.89 10.50
C CYS A 22 -8.42 -11.52 9.83
N GLY A 23 -8.39 -10.45 10.61
CA GLY A 23 -8.48 -9.09 10.09
C GLY A 23 -8.31 -8.03 11.17
N ASP A 24 -8.39 -6.78 10.76
CA ASP A 24 -8.23 -5.63 11.63
C ASP A 24 -9.35 -4.62 11.36
N LEU A 25 -10.14 -4.30 12.39
CA LEU A 25 -11.26 -3.36 12.31
C LEU A 25 -10.80 -1.90 12.06
N ASN A 26 -9.54 -1.60 12.35
CA ASN A 26 -8.96 -0.27 12.15
C ASN A 26 -8.37 -0.09 10.75
N GLN A 27 -8.31 -1.17 9.93
CA GLN A 27 -7.95 -1.08 8.52
C GLN A 27 -9.16 -0.67 7.67
N LEU A 28 -8.87 -0.23 6.44
CA LEU A 28 -9.90 0.21 5.50
C LEU A 28 -10.94 -0.89 5.25
N PRO A 29 -12.23 -0.54 5.25
CA PRO A 29 -13.31 -1.46 4.90
C PRO A 29 -13.30 -1.78 3.39
N PRO A 30 -14.07 -2.77 2.94
CA PRO A 30 -14.26 -3.01 1.51
C PRO A 30 -14.90 -1.79 0.83
N VAL A 31 -14.54 -1.56 -0.44
CA VAL A 31 -15.07 -0.44 -1.21
C VAL A 31 -16.50 -0.75 -1.67
N GLY A 32 -17.46 0.09 -1.26
CA GLY A 32 -18.86 -0.01 -1.71
C GLY A 32 -19.69 -1.14 -1.08
N ASP A 33 -19.19 -1.77 -0.01
CA ASP A 33 -19.93 -2.81 0.72
C ASP A 33 -19.54 -2.79 2.22
N ASP A 34 -20.33 -3.44 3.05
CA ASP A 34 -20.05 -3.60 4.48
C ASP A 34 -19.01 -4.71 4.72
N PRO A 35 -18.17 -4.58 5.79
CA PRO A 35 -17.25 -5.64 6.20
C PRO A 35 -18.04 -6.85 6.71
N GLY A 36 -17.85 -8.00 6.05
CA GLY A 36 -18.66 -9.18 6.27
C GLY A 36 -18.39 -9.89 7.59
N TYR A 37 -17.14 -10.33 7.83
CA TYR A 37 -16.82 -11.18 8.99
C TYR A 37 -16.53 -10.45 10.30
N LEU A 38 -16.13 -9.18 10.26
CA LEU A 38 -15.64 -8.49 11.46
C LEU A 38 -16.75 -7.92 12.34
N VAL A 39 -18.00 -7.95 11.86
CA VAL A 39 -19.14 -7.33 12.56
C VAL A 39 -19.99 -8.34 13.31
N SER A 40 -19.89 -9.64 13.03
CA SER A 40 -20.72 -10.68 13.63
C SER A 40 -19.88 -11.81 14.22
N GLY A 41 -19.96 -12.01 15.53
CA GLY A 41 -19.41 -13.17 16.20
C GLY A 41 -18.47 -12.87 17.37
N LYS A 42 -17.98 -13.94 18.02
CA LYS A 42 -16.96 -13.84 19.08
C LYS A 42 -15.62 -13.47 18.44
N VAL A 43 -15.10 -12.30 18.77
CA VAL A 43 -13.82 -11.80 18.29
C VAL A 43 -12.75 -11.97 19.37
N HIS A 44 -11.68 -12.67 19.05
CA HIS A 44 -10.45 -12.69 19.85
C HIS A 44 -9.53 -11.58 19.37
N ARG A 45 -9.24 -10.61 20.21
CA ARG A 45 -8.39 -9.47 19.87
C ARG A 45 -6.96 -9.69 20.31
N LEU A 46 -6.02 -9.50 19.39
CA LEU A 46 -4.60 -9.35 19.68
C LEU A 46 -4.35 -7.85 19.89
N THR A 47 -3.95 -7.47 21.09
CA THR A 47 -3.81 -6.05 21.49
C THR A 47 -2.37 -5.58 21.53
N GLN A 48 -1.39 -6.49 21.52
CA GLN A 48 0.02 -6.13 21.57
C GLN A 48 0.56 -5.80 20.17
N ILE A 49 1.15 -4.61 20.02
CA ILE A 49 1.79 -4.17 18.78
C ILE A 49 3.21 -4.74 18.75
N MET A 50 3.48 -5.66 17.80
CA MET A 50 4.77 -6.35 17.68
C MET A 50 5.72 -5.73 16.66
N ARG A 51 5.22 -4.87 15.75
CA ARG A 51 6.01 -4.36 14.62
C ARG A 51 6.85 -3.14 14.92
N GLN A 52 6.51 -2.40 15.95
CA GLN A 52 7.19 -1.15 16.30
C GLN A 52 7.33 -1.05 17.82
N ALA A 53 8.37 -0.32 18.25
CA ALA A 53 8.55 -0.02 19.67
C ALA A 53 7.36 0.78 20.22
N GLU A 54 6.97 0.52 21.47
CA GLU A 54 5.85 1.21 22.14
C GLU A 54 5.99 2.74 22.13
N GLU A 55 7.23 3.25 22.11
CA GLU A 55 7.55 4.68 22.06
C GLU A 55 7.58 5.26 20.63
N SER A 56 7.15 4.52 19.61
CA SER A 56 7.14 5.02 18.23
C SER A 56 6.12 6.14 18.03
N GLY A 57 6.58 7.27 17.49
CA GLY A 57 5.71 8.38 17.09
C GLY A 57 4.63 7.97 16.07
N ILE A 58 4.95 6.99 15.20
CA ILE A 58 3.99 6.44 14.23
C ILE A 58 2.86 5.70 14.95
N VAL A 59 3.16 4.90 15.98
CA VAL A 59 2.15 4.20 16.78
C VAL A 59 1.26 5.20 17.52
N TYR A 60 1.87 6.23 18.12
CA TYR A 60 1.14 7.31 18.77
C TYR A 60 0.18 8.02 17.82
N LEU A 61 0.65 8.40 16.64
CA LEU A 61 -0.17 9.08 15.62
C LEU A 61 -1.30 8.17 15.10
N ALA A 62 -1.01 6.88 14.90
CA ALA A 62 -2.02 5.90 14.49
C ALA A 62 -3.13 5.73 15.55
N ASP A 63 -2.78 5.66 16.83
CA ASP A 63 -3.75 5.59 17.92
C ASP A 63 -4.64 6.84 17.96
N ARG A 64 -4.07 8.03 17.78
CA ARG A 64 -4.85 9.27 17.69
C ARG A 64 -5.82 9.24 16.51
N ALA A 65 -5.36 8.79 15.35
CA ALA A 65 -6.20 8.68 14.15
C ALA A 65 -7.37 7.69 14.36
N ILE A 66 -7.11 6.53 14.96
CA ILE A 66 -8.13 5.51 15.27
C ILE A 66 -9.19 6.08 16.25
N LYS A 67 -8.77 6.90 17.23
CA LYS A 67 -9.65 7.54 18.19
C LYS A 67 -10.35 8.79 17.68
N GLY A 68 -10.08 9.21 16.44
CA GLY A 68 -10.59 10.45 15.85
C GLY A 68 -10.09 11.71 16.56
N LEU A 69 -8.93 11.63 17.23
CA LEU A 69 -8.34 12.76 17.94
C LEU A 69 -7.56 13.66 16.95
N PRO A 70 -7.54 14.98 17.16
CA PRO A 70 -6.81 15.88 16.28
C PRO A 70 -5.31 15.60 16.32
N ILE A 71 -4.69 15.60 15.14
CA ILE A 71 -3.23 15.48 14.97
C ILE A 71 -2.70 16.87 14.63
N GLN A 72 -1.78 17.37 15.45
CA GLN A 72 -1.15 18.67 15.24
C GLN A 72 0.15 18.54 14.46
N TYR A 73 0.59 19.61 13.83
CA TYR A 73 1.92 19.67 13.23
C TYR A 73 3.01 19.66 14.31
N GLY A 74 4.12 18.99 14.03
CA GLY A 74 5.24 18.90 14.96
C GLY A 74 5.95 17.55 14.96
N PHE A 75 6.88 17.41 15.88
CA PHE A 75 7.69 16.21 16.07
C PHE A 75 7.06 15.27 17.09
N TYR A 76 7.05 13.99 16.75
CA TYR A 76 6.53 12.90 17.57
C TYR A 76 7.56 11.76 17.61
N ASN A 77 8.58 11.91 18.43
CA ASN A 77 9.71 10.99 18.54
C ASN A 77 10.38 10.74 17.16
N ASN A 78 10.16 9.60 16.54
CA ASN A 78 10.72 9.22 15.23
C ASN A 78 9.80 9.55 14.04
N ALA A 79 8.76 10.34 14.26
CA ALA A 79 7.84 10.81 13.22
C ALA A 79 7.68 12.32 13.26
N VAL A 80 7.31 12.90 12.13
CA VAL A 80 6.97 14.32 12.02
C VAL A 80 5.70 14.51 11.23
N VAL A 81 4.87 15.45 11.65
CA VAL A 81 3.69 15.90 10.92
C VAL A 81 3.93 17.32 10.46
N ILE A 82 3.96 17.53 9.17
CA ILE A 82 4.20 18.83 8.55
C ILE A 82 3.00 19.24 7.68
N PRO A 83 2.74 20.53 7.47
CA PRO A 83 1.77 20.98 6.49
C PRO A 83 2.25 20.68 5.05
N GLU A 84 1.32 20.66 4.11
CA GLU A 84 1.60 20.26 2.71
C GLU A 84 2.59 21.23 2.02
N ASP A 85 2.53 22.52 2.34
CA ASP A 85 3.40 23.55 1.80
C ASP A 85 4.87 23.47 2.29
N GLU A 86 5.12 22.72 3.34
CA GLU A 86 6.48 22.39 3.81
C GLU A 86 7.07 21.14 3.16
N LEU A 87 6.28 20.42 2.37
CA LEU A 87 6.76 19.25 1.64
C LEU A 87 7.67 19.69 0.49
N THR A 88 8.95 19.36 0.58
CA THR A 88 9.96 19.69 -0.42
C THR A 88 10.27 18.52 -1.34
N ASP A 89 10.76 18.82 -2.56
CA ASP A 89 11.25 17.80 -3.49
C ASP A 89 12.34 16.92 -2.87
N LYS A 90 13.20 17.53 -2.06
CA LYS A 90 14.26 16.83 -1.34
C LYS A 90 13.69 15.76 -0.39
N LEU A 91 12.65 16.08 0.38
CA LEU A 91 11.98 15.11 1.26
C LEU A 91 11.33 13.99 0.46
N SER A 92 10.68 14.33 -0.66
CA SER A 92 10.08 13.34 -1.55
C SER A 92 11.11 12.37 -2.13
N LEU A 93 12.29 12.86 -2.55
CA LEU A 93 13.36 12.03 -3.10
C LEU A 93 14.12 11.20 -2.04
N GLN A 94 14.15 11.66 -0.79
CA GLN A 94 14.75 10.91 0.31
C GLN A 94 13.85 9.82 0.87
N SER A 95 12.58 9.82 0.51
CA SER A 95 11.62 8.82 0.97
C SER A 95 11.78 7.50 0.23
N ASP A 96 11.82 6.37 0.95
CA ASP A 96 11.79 5.03 0.35
C ASP A 96 10.46 4.74 -0.35
N ILE A 97 9.37 5.32 0.15
CA ILE A 97 8.02 5.17 -0.39
C ILE A 97 7.13 6.34 0.03
N ILE A 98 6.29 6.79 -0.90
CA ILE A 98 5.24 7.78 -0.65
C ILE A 98 3.89 7.07 -0.66
N LEU A 99 3.12 7.20 0.41
CA LEU A 99 1.78 6.63 0.54
C LEU A 99 0.73 7.71 0.35
N CYS A 100 -0.31 7.41 -0.42
CA CYS A 100 -1.46 8.29 -0.63
C CYS A 100 -2.76 7.49 -0.74
N CYS A 101 -3.89 8.13 -0.43
CA CYS A 101 -5.20 7.46 -0.38
C CYS A 101 -5.76 7.12 -1.76
N LYS A 102 -5.51 7.95 -2.78
CA LYS A 102 -6.16 7.87 -4.09
C LYS A 102 -5.17 7.49 -5.17
N ASN A 103 -5.59 6.60 -6.08
CA ASN A 103 -4.79 6.23 -7.26
C ASN A 103 -4.43 7.46 -8.13
N LYS A 104 -5.38 8.38 -8.32
CA LYS A 104 -5.13 9.62 -9.08
C LYS A 104 -4.01 10.46 -8.47
N THR A 105 -3.99 10.62 -7.14
CA THR A 105 -2.91 11.34 -6.43
C THR A 105 -1.56 10.65 -6.64
N ARG A 106 -1.52 9.32 -6.53
CA ARG A 106 -0.31 8.55 -6.82
C ARG A 106 0.22 8.78 -8.24
N GLU A 107 -0.67 8.80 -9.22
CA GLU A 107 -0.29 9.03 -10.63
C GLU A 107 0.28 10.43 -10.84
N ILE A 108 -0.33 11.45 -10.21
CA ILE A 108 0.15 12.84 -10.25
C ILE A 108 1.55 12.93 -9.61
N ILE A 109 1.73 12.36 -8.41
CA ILE A 109 3.02 12.39 -7.71
C ILE A 109 4.09 11.66 -8.50
N ASN A 110 3.80 10.47 -9.02
CA ASN A 110 4.76 9.72 -9.83
C ASN A 110 5.16 10.50 -11.09
N LYS A 111 4.19 11.12 -11.78
CA LYS A 111 4.47 11.94 -12.95
C LYS A 111 5.35 13.12 -12.59
N TYR A 112 5.00 13.86 -11.54
CA TYR A 112 5.77 15.01 -11.07
C TYR A 112 7.22 14.62 -10.73
N ILE A 113 7.42 13.57 -9.94
CA ILE A 113 8.77 13.11 -9.57
C ILE A 113 9.57 12.71 -10.82
N ARG A 114 8.97 11.95 -11.74
CA ARG A 114 9.67 11.48 -12.95
C ARG A 114 10.00 12.62 -13.92
N GLU A 115 9.01 13.43 -14.29
CA GLU A 115 9.14 14.43 -15.36
C GLU A 115 9.74 15.73 -14.83
N ASP A 116 9.27 16.24 -13.69
CA ASP A 116 9.66 17.57 -13.21
C ASP A 116 10.92 17.54 -12.33
N ILE A 117 11.11 16.52 -11.49
CA ILE A 117 12.27 16.42 -10.61
C ILE A 117 13.41 15.64 -11.27
N LEU A 118 13.15 14.40 -11.70
CA LEU A 118 14.17 13.51 -12.26
C LEU A 118 14.43 13.71 -13.76
N LYS A 119 13.62 14.55 -14.45
CA LYS A 119 13.71 14.83 -15.89
C LYS A 119 13.61 13.60 -16.79
N ILE A 120 12.86 12.59 -16.34
CA ILE A 120 12.63 11.34 -17.08
C ILE A 120 11.38 11.53 -17.96
N ASN A 121 11.57 11.78 -19.24
CA ASN A 121 10.50 12.07 -20.21
C ASN A 121 10.17 10.85 -21.11
N THR A 122 10.19 9.64 -20.54
CA THR A 122 9.82 8.42 -21.24
C THR A 122 8.70 7.69 -20.50
N GLN A 123 7.81 7.04 -21.24
CA GLN A 123 6.75 6.21 -20.66
C GLN A 123 7.26 4.88 -20.10
N TYR A 124 8.49 4.47 -20.48
CA TYR A 124 9.10 3.22 -20.03
C TYR A 124 9.95 3.46 -18.78
N PRO A 125 10.04 2.45 -17.90
CA PRO A 125 10.95 2.51 -16.75
C PRO A 125 12.41 2.68 -17.19
N THR A 126 13.17 3.46 -16.44
CA THR A 126 14.60 3.72 -16.70
C THR A 126 15.49 2.97 -15.73
N PHE A 127 16.78 2.88 -16.03
CA PHE A 127 17.76 2.22 -15.17
C PHE A 127 17.75 2.78 -13.74
N ASN A 128 17.79 1.91 -12.74
CA ASN A 128 17.68 2.19 -11.31
C ASN A 128 16.31 2.73 -10.84
N GLU A 129 15.32 2.83 -11.70
CA GLU A 129 13.99 3.27 -11.29
C GLU A 129 13.31 2.19 -10.43
N PRO A 130 12.74 2.54 -9.24
CA PRO A 130 12.00 1.60 -8.42
C PRO A 130 10.64 1.27 -9.03
N LEU A 131 10.27 0.01 -8.99
CA LEU A 131 9.00 -0.50 -9.50
C LEU A 131 8.24 -1.24 -8.39
N ILE A 132 6.91 -1.24 -8.51
CA ILE A 132 6.02 -2.07 -7.70
C ILE A 132 5.08 -2.86 -8.59
N CYS A 133 5.00 -4.16 -8.36
CA CYS A 133 4.05 -5.03 -9.04
C CYS A 133 2.63 -4.72 -8.57
N ARG A 134 1.70 -4.45 -9.49
CA ARG A 134 0.32 -4.06 -9.17
C ARG A 134 -0.71 -5.18 -9.30
N LYS A 135 -0.32 -6.31 -9.91
CA LYS A 135 -1.19 -7.47 -10.10
C LYS A 135 -0.38 -8.74 -9.91
N ASN A 136 -1.02 -9.78 -9.38
CA ASN A 136 -0.42 -11.11 -9.37
C ASN A 136 -0.25 -11.62 -10.81
N ASN A 137 0.91 -12.16 -11.13
CA ASN A 137 1.16 -12.90 -12.35
C ASN A 137 1.93 -14.18 -11.99
N TRP A 138 1.22 -15.29 -11.93
CA TRP A 138 1.75 -16.59 -11.56
C TRP A 138 2.53 -17.28 -12.68
N SER A 139 2.45 -16.73 -13.91
CA SER A 139 3.18 -17.26 -15.09
C SER A 139 4.59 -16.70 -15.20
N ILE A 140 4.92 -15.66 -14.44
CA ILE A 140 6.24 -15.04 -14.43
C ILE A 140 6.88 -15.31 -13.07
N GLU A 141 8.03 -15.97 -13.12
CA GLU A 141 8.85 -16.29 -11.96
C GLU A 141 10.27 -15.77 -12.16
N SER A 142 10.87 -15.24 -11.12
CA SER A 142 12.28 -14.88 -11.07
C SER A 142 12.88 -15.36 -9.77
N ASN A 143 13.90 -16.21 -9.84
CA ASN A 143 14.58 -16.82 -8.68
C ASN A 143 13.63 -17.51 -7.68
N GLY A 144 12.64 -18.25 -8.17
CA GLY A 144 11.66 -18.95 -7.32
C GLY A 144 10.56 -18.05 -6.76
N ILE A 145 10.49 -16.77 -7.16
CA ILE A 145 9.51 -15.81 -6.69
C ILE A 145 8.60 -15.40 -7.86
N ASN A 146 7.31 -15.67 -7.74
CA ASN A 146 6.31 -15.19 -8.70
C ASN A 146 6.08 -13.69 -8.55
N LEU A 147 5.67 -13.02 -9.64
CA LEU A 147 5.25 -11.63 -9.57
C LEU A 147 3.93 -11.51 -8.83
N VAL A 148 4.02 -11.10 -7.56
CA VAL A 148 2.84 -10.88 -6.71
C VAL A 148 2.59 -9.39 -6.49
N ASN A 149 1.35 -9.03 -6.28
CA ASN A 149 0.96 -7.65 -5.98
C ASN A 149 1.70 -7.15 -4.72
N GLY A 150 2.30 -5.96 -4.84
CA GLY A 150 3.12 -5.37 -3.78
C GLY A 150 4.61 -5.75 -3.83
N LEU A 151 5.02 -6.69 -4.69
CA LEU A 151 6.44 -6.99 -4.88
C LEU A 151 7.18 -5.75 -5.41
N ARG A 152 8.27 -5.40 -4.74
CA ARG A 152 9.13 -4.26 -5.11
C ARG A 152 10.34 -4.74 -5.89
N GLY A 153 10.75 -3.97 -6.86
CA GLY A 153 11.94 -4.23 -7.67
C GLY A 153 12.61 -2.94 -8.13
N VAL A 154 13.75 -3.08 -8.77
CA VAL A 154 14.49 -1.96 -9.37
C VAL A 154 14.91 -2.37 -10.78
N VAL A 155 14.78 -1.46 -11.73
CA VAL A 155 15.20 -1.70 -13.12
C VAL A 155 16.70 -1.82 -13.19
N ARG A 156 17.22 -2.97 -13.64
CA ARG A 156 18.66 -3.22 -13.80
C ARG A 156 19.12 -3.27 -15.24
N ASN A 157 18.24 -3.67 -16.14
CA ASN A 157 18.52 -3.67 -17.58
C ASN A 157 17.47 -2.86 -18.31
N TYR A 158 17.83 -2.27 -19.43
CA TYR A 158 16.82 -1.66 -20.31
C TYR A 158 15.94 -2.77 -20.85
N PRO A 159 14.61 -2.60 -20.77
CA PRO A 159 13.71 -3.55 -21.40
C PRO A 159 14.01 -3.56 -22.92
N ASP A 160 14.13 -4.74 -23.48
CA ASP A 160 14.12 -4.88 -24.93
C ASP A 160 12.74 -4.45 -25.44
N ILE A 161 12.69 -3.28 -26.09
CA ILE A 161 11.44 -2.63 -26.53
C ILE A 161 10.70 -3.50 -27.54
N THR A 162 11.38 -4.41 -28.23
CA THR A 162 10.76 -5.36 -29.17
C THR A 162 9.92 -6.40 -28.45
N SER A 163 10.35 -6.90 -27.30
CA SER A 163 9.63 -7.90 -26.52
C SER A 163 8.40 -7.35 -25.78
N ILE A 164 8.34 -6.04 -25.52
CA ILE A 164 7.20 -5.40 -24.84
C ILE A 164 6.01 -5.22 -25.80
N LYS A 165 6.25 -4.94 -27.08
CA LYS A 165 5.18 -4.73 -28.08
C LYS A 165 4.38 -6.00 -28.36
N ASP A 166 4.99 -7.17 -28.28
CA ASP A 166 4.33 -8.44 -28.56
C ASP A 166 3.42 -8.94 -27.44
N ASN A 167 3.61 -8.44 -26.21
CA ASN A 167 2.80 -8.79 -25.05
C ASN A 167 1.66 -7.80 -24.72
N MET A 168 1.46 -6.77 -25.58
CA MET A 168 0.40 -5.76 -25.42
C MET A 168 -0.79 -5.95 -26.38
N LYS A 169 -0.89 -7.09 -27.05
CA LYS A 169 -2.06 -7.45 -27.89
C LYS A 169 -3.07 -8.28 -27.13
#